data_581fb5e43b4a62131da570ad854bd2e6
#
_entry.id   581fb5e43b4a62131da570ad854bd2e6
#
_cell.length_a   1.000
_cell.length_b   1.000
_cell.length_c   1.000
_cell.angle_alpha   90.00
_cell.angle_beta   90.00
_cell.angle_gamma   90.00
#
_symmetry.space_group_name_H-M   'P 1'
#
loop_
_entity.id
_entity.type
_entity.pdbx_description
1 polymer ?
#
loop_
_entity_poly.entity_id
_entity_poly.type
_entity_poly.pdbx_seq_one_letter_code
_entity_poly.pdbx_strand_id
1 'polypeptide(L)'
;MKIKALLAAGALLATQSFAIVGIGAHYAPGLGTKMKAAEPATIADKVELSHEGFDGTMQGFGFKVWVDILPIIDIEATLNIQFGSYDASLWVENPAVVDENGQPLKTEIPLEIELAGTPFGKANPKFVAMTGDLSITYPITFLPIIRPYIGGGLSYHLNSFILNQKFATSFIQPNTFEEVAAIALDPTIDPEAKSKLLGDKGEEMKVQIQDKALDEGLNTSIGGHILVGLRAKLPIIPIAAYTNFKYYIGGDYPSEIDAGNMTLELGIGLAI
;
A
#
# COMPACT_ATOMS: atom_id res chain seq x y z
N MET A 1 -49.83 -21.32 15.14
CA MET A 1 -49.10 -20.94 16.35
C MET A 1 -47.57 -21.01 16.20
N LYS A 2 -47.00 -22.01 15.56
CA LYS A 2 -45.53 -22.21 15.50
C LYS A 2 -44.76 -21.11 14.74
N ILE A 3 -45.28 -20.52 13.67
CA ILE A 3 -44.61 -19.49 12.87
C ILE A 3 -44.53 -18.17 13.64
N LYS A 4 -45.59 -17.78 14.38
CA LYS A 4 -45.58 -16.57 15.20
C LYS A 4 -44.60 -16.68 16.37
N ALA A 5 -44.43 -17.87 16.97
CA ALA A 5 -43.45 -18.12 18.02
C ALA A 5 -42.00 -18.10 17.47
N LEU A 6 -41.81 -18.59 16.24
CA LEU A 6 -40.50 -18.55 15.57
C LEU A 6 -40.11 -17.11 15.20
N LEU A 7 -41.05 -16.30 14.74
CA LEU A 7 -40.84 -14.88 14.44
C LEU A 7 -40.60 -14.06 15.71
N ALA A 8 -41.33 -14.37 16.80
CA ALA A 8 -41.11 -13.71 18.08
C ALA A 8 -39.76 -14.11 18.73
N ALA A 9 -39.37 -15.37 18.63
CA ALA A 9 -38.04 -15.84 19.07
C ALA A 9 -36.93 -15.23 18.20
N GLY A 10 -37.11 -15.13 16.90
CA GLY A 10 -36.21 -14.44 16.00
C GLY A 10 -36.06 -12.96 16.30
N ALA A 11 -37.19 -12.27 16.61
CA ALA A 11 -37.17 -10.85 17.00
C ALA A 11 -36.49 -10.64 18.36
N LEU A 12 -36.72 -11.50 19.35
CA LEU A 12 -36.05 -11.48 20.66
C LEU A 12 -34.55 -11.76 20.56
N LEU A 13 -34.15 -12.66 19.68
CA LEU A 13 -32.70 -12.90 19.41
C LEU A 13 -32.05 -11.75 18.66
N ALA A 14 -32.80 -11.05 17.82
CA ALA A 14 -32.33 -9.86 17.11
C ALA A 14 -32.07 -8.66 18.06
N THR A 15 -32.85 -8.50 19.12
CA THR A 15 -32.70 -7.39 20.08
C THR A 15 -31.49 -7.54 21.02
N GLN A 16 -30.93 -8.75 21.16
CA GLN A 16 -29.77 -9.01 22.01
C GLN A 16 -28.42 -9.02 21.24
N SER A 17 -28.44 -8.69 19.95
CA SER A 17 -27.31 -8.84 19.08
C SER A 17 -26.53 -7.57 18.79
N PHE A 18 -26.68 -6.53 19.61
CA PHE A 18 -25.88 -5.32 19.44
C PHE A 18 -24.53 -5.50 20.17
N ALA A 19 -23.50 -5.76 19.40
CA ALA A 19 -22.15 -5.55 19.91
C ALA A 19 -21.93 -4.03 20.04
N ILE A 20 -21.65 -3.60 21.24
CA ILE A 20 -21.34 -2.20 21.50
C ILE A 20 -20.02 -1.81 20.85
N VAL A 21 -19.08 -2.73 20.82
CA VAL A 21 -17.74 -2.53 20.22
C VAL A 21 -17.31 -3.79 19.45
N GLY A 22 -16.69 -3.58 18.32
CA GLY A 22 -16.06 -4.66 17.57
C GLY A 22 -14.68 -4.29 17.04
N ILE A 23 -13.86 -5.31 16.88
CA ILE A 23 -12.53 -5.20 16.28
C ILE A 23 -12.35 -6.33 15.26
N GLY A 24 -11.76 -6.03 14.11
CA GLY A 24 -11.54 -7.01 13.06
C GLY A 24 -10.31 -6.74 12.23
N ALA A 25 -9.94 -7.77 11.49
CA ALA A 25 -8.92 -7.69 10.44
C ALA A 25 -9.53 -8.07 9.09
N HIS A 26 -8.99 -7.53 8.02
CA HIS A 26 -9.51 -7.74 6.68
C HIS A 26 -8.43 -7.70 5.62
N TYR A 27 -8.71 -8.37 4.51
CA TYR A 27 -8.03 -8.17 3.25
C TYR A 27 -8.57 -6.90 2.59
N ALA A 28 -7.68 -6.03 2.09
CA ALA A 28 -8.02 -4.70 1.61
C ALA A 28 -7.33 -4.37 0.26
N PRO A 29 -7.69 -5.05 -0.84
CA PRO A 29 -7.13 -4.72 -2.14
C PRO A 29 -7.52 -3.31 -2.59
N GLY A 30 -6.54 -2.56 -3.09
CA GLY A 30 -6.75 -1.30 -3.79
C GLY A 30 -7.03 -1.56 -5.27
N LEU A 31 -8.20 -1.14 -5.74
CA LEU A 31 -8.69 -1.46 -7.08
C LEU A 31 -8.38 -0.34 -8.07
N GLY A 32 -7.84 -0.71 -9.23
CA GLY A 32 -7.65 0.19 -10.35
C GLY A 32 -6.49 1.19 -10.21
N THR A 33 -5.61 1.01 -9.25
CA THR A 33 -4.40 1.84 -9.10
C THR A 33 -3.37 1.44 -10.15
N LYS A 34 -2.82 2.44 -10.84
CA LYS A 34 -1.81 2.27 -11.88
C LYS A 34 -0.61 3.15 -11.58
N MET A 35 0.56 2.66 -11.92
CA MET A 35 1.78 3.46 -11.92
C MET A 35 2.34 3.51 -13.33
N LYS A 36 2.68 4.70 -13.79
CA LYS A 36 3.33 4.89 -15.09
C LYS A 36 4.79 4.48 -15.00
N ALA A 37 5.30 3.84 -16.05
CA ALA A 37 6.73 3.62 -16.19
C ALA A 37 7.45 4.98 -16.40
N ALA A 38 8.68 5.07 -15.93
CA ALA A 38 9.56 6.20 -16.21
C ALA A 38 10.73 5.74 -17.08
N GLU A 39 10.90 6.45 -18.19
CA GLU A 39 12.08 6.29 -19.05
C GLU A 39 13.36 6.66 -18.30
N PRO A 40 14.54 6.14 -18.73
CA PRO A 40 15.81 6.46 -18.10
C PRO A 40 16.06 7.98 -18.01
N ALA A 41 16.29 8.46 -16.81
CA ALA A 41 16.55 9.86 -16.52
C ALA A 41 17.85 10.02 -15.73
N THR A 42 18.69 10.97 -16.10
CA THR A 42 20.01 11.18 -15.47
C THR A 42 19.88 11.57 -14.00
N ILE A 43 20.58 10.85 -13.13
CA ILE A 43 20.64 11.08 -11.68
C ILE A 43 22.05 11.42 -11.20
N ALA A 44 23.07 10.97 -11.92
CA ALA A 44 24.49 11.32 -11.69
C ALA A 44 25.24 11.28 -13.03
N ASP A 45 26.54 11.61 -13.04
CA ASP A 45 27.34 11.52 -14.27
C ASP A 45 27.30 10.10 -14.83
N LYS A 46 26.86 9.97 -16.09
CA LYS A 46 26.75 8.69 -16.81
C LYS A 46 25.85 7.63 -16.14
N VAL A 47 25.05 8.02 -15.17
CA VAL A 47 24.10 7.15 -14.47
C VAL A 47 22.68 7.66 -14.66
N GLU A 48 21.82 6.80 -15.17
CA GLU A 48 20.39 7.06 -15.31
C GLU A 48 19.59 6.08 -14.47
N LEU A 49 18.41 6.51 -14.08
CA LEU A 49 17.44 5.70 -13.35
C LEU A 49 16.17 5.57 -14.17
N SER A 50 15.65 4.36 -14.27
CA SER A 50 14.32 4.08 -14.79
C SER A 50 13.54 3.23 -13.81
N HIS A 51 12.23 3.19 -13.96
CA HIS A 51 11.38 2.22 -13.28
C HIS A 51 10.25 1.76 -14.19
N GLU A 52 9.83 0.53 -14.00
CA GLU A 52 8.64 0.00 -14.63
C GLU A 52 7.39 0.56 -13.96
N GLY A 53 6.25 0.39 -14.62
CA GLY A 53 4.95 0.69 -14.07
C GLY A 53 4.25 -0.57 -13.57
N PHE A 54 3.11 -0.38 -12.94
CA PHE A 54 2.17 -1.47 -12.68
C PHE A 54 0.74 -1.03 -13.05
N ASP A 55 -0.06 -2.00 -13.47
CA ASP A 55 -1.49 -1.81 -13.74
C ASP A 55 -2.26 -2.93 -13.04
N GLY A 56 -3.15 -2.56 -12.13
CA GLY A 56 -3.99 -3.56 -11.50
C GLY A 56 -4.35 -3.29 -10.05
N THR A 57 -4.52 -4.39 -9.34
CA THR A 57 -4.95 -4.40 -7.95
C THR A 57 -3.76 -4.43 -7.01
N MET A 58 -3.62 -3.40 -6.19
CA MET A 58 -2.68 -3.42 -5.08
C MET A 58 -3.18 -4.42 -4.03
N GLN A 59 -2.29 -5.27 -3.56
CA GLN A 59 -2.60 -6.19 -2.46
C GLN A 59 -2.53 -5.44 -1.13
N GLY A 60 -3.39 -5.80 -0.18
CA GLY A 60 -3.37 -5.11 1.10
C GLY A 60 -4.13 -5.83 2.20
N PHE A 61 -3.93 -5.34 3.40
CA PHE A 61 -4.63 -5.80 4.59
C PHE A 61 -4.93 -4.60 5.49
N GLY A 62 -5.85 -4.79 6.42
CA GLY A 62 -6.21 -3.72 7.34
C GLY A 62 -6.83 -4.22 8.63
N PHE A 63 -7.07 -3.25 9.49
CA PHE A 63 -7.75 -3.42 10.77
C PHE A 63 -8.92 -2.45 10.86
N LYS A 64 -9.95 -2.88 11.55
CA LYS A 64 -11.17 -2.11 11.72
C LYS A 64 -11.65 -2.20 13.16
N VAL A 65 -12.04 -1.05 13.70
CA VAL A 65 -12.79 -0.95 14.96
C VAL A 65 -14.13 -0.30 14.63
N TRP A 66 -15.20 -0.80 15.24
CA TRP A 66 -16.53 -0.17 15.08
C TRP A 66 -17.25 -0.11 16.41
N VAL A 67 -18.12 0.87 16.53
CA VAL A 67 -18.90 1.14 17.74
C VAL A 67 -20.35 1.38 17.35
N ASP A 68 -21.22 0.51 17.85
CA ASP A 68 -22.67 0.49 17.57
C ASP A 68 -23.47 1.04 18.79
N ILE A 69 -23.00 2.13 19.41
CA ILE A 69 -23.62 2.69 20.62
C ILE A 69 -24.89 3.51 20.30
N LEU A 70 -24.89 4.13 19.12
CA LEU A 70 -25.98 5.04 18.77
C LEU A 70 -27.11 4.27 18.07
N PRO A 71 -28.38 4.60 18.35
CA PRO A 71 -29.49 3.79 17.83
C PRO A 71 -29.67 3.90 16.30
N ILE A 72 -29.07 4.89 15.67
CA ILE A 72 -29.30 5.20 14.25
C ILE A 72 -28.01 5.13 13.43
N ILE A 73 -26.87 5.39 14.04
CA ILE A 73 -25.57 5.43 13.35
C ILE A 73 -24.53 4.62 14.10
N ASP A 74 -23.60 4.04 13.35
CA ASP A 74 -22.40 3.42 13.87
C ASP A 74 -21.18 4.30 13.52
N ILE A 75 -20.13 4.23 14.33
CA ILE A 75 -18.84 4.87 14.07
C ILE A 75 -17.83 3.78 13.77
N GLU A 76 -17.06 3.95 12.72
CA GLU A 76 -16.02 3.01 12.31
C GLU A 76 -14.69 3.73 12.12
N ALA A 77 -13.61 3.13 12.62
CA ALA A 77 -12.24 3.52 12.30
C ALA A 77 -11.54 2.35 11.59
N THR A 78 -10.89 2.63 10.48
CA THR A 78 -10.21 1.63 9.67
C THR A 78 -8.79 2.09 9.35
N LEU A 79 -7.84 1.16 9.35
CA LEU A 79 -6.49 1.35 8.86
C LEU A 79 -6.22 0.31 7.77
N ASN A 80 -5.90 0.76 6.57
CA ASN A 80 -5.54 -0.07 5.43
C ASN A 80 -4.08 0.15 5.04
N ILE A 81 -3.36 -0.92 4.71
CA ILE A 81 -2.00 -0.89 4.18
C ILE A 81 -2.01 -1.68 2.87
N GLN A 82 -1.61 -1.04 1.79
CA GLN A 82 -1.65 -1.58 0.44
C GLN A 82 -0.27 -1.49 -0.22
N PHE A 83 0.05 -2.47 -1.06
CA PHE A 83 1.35 -2.62 -1.68
C PHE A 83 1.21 -2.74 -3.20
N GLY A 84 1.93 -1.89 -3.92
CA GLY A 84 2.21 -2.02 -5.34
C GLY A 84 3.66 -2.47 -5.55
N SER A 85 3.91 -3.34 -6.52
CA SER A 85 5.26 -3.80 -6.85
C SER A 85 5.65 -3.29 -8.23
N TYR A 86 6.87 -2.80 -8.34
CA TYR A 86 7.48 -2.35 -9.58
C TYR A 86 9.00 -2.62 -9.52
N ASP A 87 9.62 -2.72 -10.68
CA ASP A 87 11.05 -2.90 -10.79
C ASP A 87 11.69 -1.57 -11.18
N ALA A 88 12.92 -1.35 -10.72
CA ALA A 88 13.70 -0.18 -11.07
C ALA A 88 15.12 -0.61 -11.47
N SER A 89 15.74 0.14 -12.37
CA SER A 89 17.05 -0.17 -12.92
C SER A 89 17.91 1.09 -13.03
N LEU A 90 19.20 0.92 -12.72
CA LEU A 90 20.23 1.89 -13.09
C LEU A 90 20.78 1.55 -14.47
N TRP A 91 20.98 2.57 -15.28
CA TRP A 91 21.63 2.49 -16.57
C TRP A 91 22.96 3.22 -16.51
N VAL A 92 24.04 2.51 -16.79
CA VAL A 92 25.40 3.05 -16.67
C VAL A 92 26.11 2.94 -18.01
N GLU A 93 26.73 4.04 -18.47
CA GLU A 93 27.57 4.00 -19.67
C GLU A 93 28.77 3.06 -19.44
N ASN A 94 28.88 2.06 -20.29
CA ASN A 94 29.98 1.09 -20.25
C ASN A 94 31.02 1.42 -21.35
N PRO A 95 32.13 2.07 -21.03
CA PRO A 95 33.14 2.46 -22.04
C PRO A 95 33.83 1.27 -22.69
N ALA A 96 33.73 0.06 -22.10
CA ALA A 96 34.30 -1.15 -22.66
C ALA A 96 33.45 -1.78 -23.76
N VAL A 97 32.19 -1.36 -23.89
CA VAL A 97 31.25 -1.87 -24.89
C VAL A 97 30.71 -0.71 -25.69
N VAL A 98 31.01 -0.70 -26.97
CA VAL A 98 30.58 0.39 -27.87
C VAL A 98 29.66 -0.14 -28.99
N ASP A 99 28.78 0.72 -29.46
CA ASP A 99 27.94 0.45 -30.63
C ASP A 99 28.76 0.52 -31.94
N GLU A 100 28.09 0.32 -33.08
CA GLU A 100 28.69 0.38 -34.42
C GLU A 100 29.27 1.77 -34.76
N ASN A 101 28.86 2.83 -34.04
CA ASN A 101 29.32 4.21 -34.20
C ASN A 101 30.42 4.60 -33.21
N GLY A 102 30.85 3.66 -32.34
CA GLY A 102 31.86 3.89 -31.31
C GLY A 102 31.32 4.60 -30.05
N GLN A 103 30.00 4.68 -29.87
CA GLN A 103 29.40 5.24 -28.66
C GLN A 103 29.30 4.20 -27.57
N PRO A 104 29.59 4.53 -26.30
CA PRO A 104 29.44 3.63 -25.17
C PRO A 104 28.01 3.11 -25.08
N LEU A 105 27.85 1.78 -24.95
CA LEU A 105 26.56 1.19 -24.66
C LEU A 105 26.26 1.31 -23.18
N LYS A 106 24.98 1.44 -22.84
CA LYS A 106 24.52 1.44 -21.46
C LYS A 106 24.30 0.01 -20.97
N THR A 107 24.78 -0.26 -19.77
CA THR A 107 24.54 -1.53 -19.07
C THR A 107 23.43 -1.30 -18.04
N GLU A 108 22.43 -2.16 -18.06
CA GLU A 108 21.35 -2.16 -17.08
C GLU A 108 21.77 -2.91 -15.82
N ILE A 109 21.51 -2.31 -14.67
CA ILE A 109 21.76 -2.87 -13.34
C ILE A 109 20.43 -2.85 -12.59
N PRO A 110 19.76 -4.00 -12.40
CA PRO A 110 18.54 -4.06 -11.61
C PRO A 110 18.78 -3.60 -10.18
N LEU A 111 17.89 -2.77 -9.65
CA LEU A 111 17.92 -2.33 -8.28
C LEU A 111 17.06 -3.26 -7.41
N GLU A 112 17.73 -4.07 -6.59
CA GLU A 112 17.09 -4.84 -5.54
C GLU A 112 17.22 -4.08 -4.22
N ILE A 113 16.26 -3.20 -3.90
CA ILE A 113 16.25 -2.47 -2.63
C ILE A 113 15.33 -3.19 -1.66
N GLU A 114 15.89 -3.71 -0.58
CA GLU A 114 15.12 -4.21 0.55
C GLU A 114 14.60 -3.01 1.37
N LEU A 115 13.32 -2.69 1.23
CA LEU A 115 12.69 -1.77 2.18
C LEU A 115 12.56 -2.49 3.54
N ALA A 116 13.21 -1.93 4.55
CA ALA A 116 13.31 -2.53 5.88
C ALA A 116 11.94 -2.86 6.48
N GLY A 117 11.87 -4.00 7.16
CA GLY A 117 10.78 -4.37 8.04
C GLY A 117 9.59 -5.05 7.37
N THR A 118 9.69 -5.46 6.12
CA THR A 118 8.64 -6.30 5.54
C THR A 118 8.90 -7.78 5.88
N PRO A 119 7.90 -8.54 6.36
CA PRO A 119 8.05 -9.97 6.62
C PRO A 119 8.17 -10.81 5.33
N PHE A 120 8.30 -10.17 4.18
CA PHE A 120 8.18 -10.79 2.84
C PHE A 120 9.51 -10.99 2.11
N GLY A 121 10.64 -10.78 2.77
CA GLY A 121 11.98 -11.02 2.21
C GLY A 121 12.48 -9.89 1.30
N LYS A 122 13.48 -10.18 0.47
CA LYS A 122 14.03 -9.23 -0.51
C LYS A 122 12.91 -8.77 -1.42
N ALA A 123 12.68 -7.48 -1.43
CA ALA A 123 11.61 -6.87 -2.18
C ALA A 123 12.19 -5.87 -3.17
N ASN A 124 11.87 -6.02 -4.44
CA ASN A 124 11.99 -4.97 -5.43
C ASN A 124 11.34 -3.67 -4.92
N PRO A 125 11.75 -2.48 -5.37
CA PRO A 125 11.13 -1.23 -4.97
C PRO A 125 9.60 -1.34 -5.00
N LYS A 126 8.95 -1.03 -3.88
CA LYS A 126 7.50 -1.17 -3.74
C LYS A 126 6.87 0.17 -3.38
N PHE A 127 5.74 0.43 -3.99
CA PHE A 127 4.88 1.50 -3.55
C PHE A 127 4.02 1.00 -2.38
N VAL A 128 4.01 1.75 -1.27
CA VAL A 128 3.19 1.47 -0.10
C VAL A 128 2.24 2.63 0.10
N ALA A 129 0.95 2.32 0.17
CA ALA A 129 -0.09 3.27 0.52
C ALA A 129 -0.76 2.85 1.83
N MET A 130 -0.88 3.78 2.77
CA MET A 130 -1.62 3.59 4.00
C MET A 130 -2.78 4.56 4.03
N THR A 131 -3.94 4.09 4.47
CA THR A 131 -5.12 4.94 4.60
C THR A 131 -5.78 4.69 5.96
N GLY A 132 -5.90 5.75 6.74
CA GLY A 132 -6.68 5.78 7.97
C GLY A 132 -8.03 6.44 7.75
N ASP A 133 -9.12 5.74 8.03
CA ASP A 133 -10.48 6.24 7.82
C ASP A 133 -11.21 6.39 9.13
N LEU A 134 -11.98 7.47 9.25
CA LEU A 134 -13.00 7.65 10.29
C LEU A 134 -14.36 7.84 9.59
N SER A 135 -15.25 6.89 9.80
CA SER A 135 -16.54 6.81 9.10
C SER A 135 -17.72 6.90 10.05
N ILE A 136 -18.78 7.54 9.60
CA ILE A 136 -20.11 7.43 10.17
C ILE A 136 -20.94 6.59 9.20
N THR A 137 -21.55 5.51 9.70
CA THR A 137 -22.36 4.61 8.89
C THR A 137 -23.80 4.55 9.41
N TYR A 138 -24.74 4.37 8.48
CA TYR A 138 -26.16 4.20 8.75
C TYR A 138 -26.55 2.74 8.46
N PRO A 139 -26.76 1.93 9.51
CA PRO A 139 -27.14 0.53 9.34
C PRO A 139 -28.63 0.38 8.97
N ILE A 140 -28.90 -0.57 8.07
CA ILE A 140 -30.24 -0.96 7.70
C ILE A 140 -30.60 -2.22 8.52
N THR A 141 -31.46 -2.07 9.52
CA THR A 141 -31.63 -3.05 10.60
C THR A 141 -32.84 -3.99 10.44
N PHE A 142 -33.51 -4.02 9.29
CA PHE A 142 -34.69 -4.88 9.09
C PHE A 142 -34.35 -6.37 8.95
N LEU A 143 -33.07 -6.73 8.74
CA LEU A 143 -32.61 -8.11 8.65
C LEU A 143 -31.91 -8.52 9.96
N PRO A 144 -32.25 -9.66 10.57
CA PRO A 144 -31.79 -9.99 11.93
C PRO A 144 -30.32 -10.39 12.02
N ILE A 145 -29.73 -10.92 10.96
CA ILE A 145 -28.34 -11.45 10.96
C ILE A 145 -27.43 -10.62 10.07
N ILE A 146 -27.99 -10.10 9.00
CA ILE A 146 -27.23 -9.35 7.98
C ILE A 146 -27.63 -7.89 8.04
N ARG A 147 -26.66 -7.01 8.20
CA ARG A 147 -26.84 -5.57 8.32
C ARG A 147 -26.14 -4.85 7.16
N PRO A 148 -26.84 -4.56 6.07
CA PRO A 148 -26.34 -3.62 5.08
C PRO A 148 -26.20 -2.23 5.70
N TYR A 149 -25.23 -1.46 5.25
CA TYR A 149 -25.06 -0.08 5.68
C TYR A 149 -24.43 0.78 4.58
N ILE A 150 -24.66 2.05 4.66
CA ILE A 150 -24.04 3.07 3.85
C ILE A 150 -23.39 4.10 4.76
N GLY A 151 -22.37 4.77 4.30
CA GLY A 151 -21.71 5.76 5.11
C GLY A 151 -20.67 6.56 4.35
N GLY A 152 -19.90 7.31 5.09
CA GLY A 152 -18.78 8.07 4.60
C GLY A 152 -18.05 8.76 5.73
N GLY A 153 -16.95 9.41 5.43
CA GLY A 153 -16.14 10.03 6.44
C GLY A 153 -14.89 10.70 5.90
N LEU A 154 -13.95 10.90 6.81
CA LEU A 154 -12.65 11.48 6.51
C LEU A 154 -11.63 10.37 6.32
N SER A 155 -10.69 10.63 5.43
CA SER A 155 -9.56 9.75 5.14
C SER A 155 -8.26 10.51 5.29
N TYR A 156 -7.29 9.88 5.92
CA TYR A 156 -5.90 10.33 5.98
C TYR A 156 -5.06 9.37 5.18
N HIS A 157 -4.46 9.89 4.11
CA HIS A 157 -3.62 9.11 3.19
C HIS A 157 -2.16 9.37 3.49
N LEU A 158 -1.37 8.31 3.44
CA LEU A 158 0.06 8.33 3.62
C LEU A 158 0.67 7.40 2.57
N ASN A 159 1.55 7.95 1.73
CA ASN A 159 2.13 7.23 0.61
C ASN A 159 3.65 7.22 0.71
N SER A 160 4.26 6.10 0.35
CA SER A 160 5.70 6.02 0.18
C SER A 160 6.14 6.76 -1.07
N PHE A 161 7.44 6.99 -1.15
CA PHE A 161 8.07 7.53 -2.35
C PHE A 161 8.08 6.50 -3.47
N ILE A 162 8.17 7.00 -4.71
CA ILE A 162 8.51 6.22 -5.89
C ILE A 162 9.98 6.47 -6.19
N LEU A 163 10.71 5.42 -6.55
CA LEU A 163 12.10 5.51 -6.93
C LEU A 163 12.20 6.12 -8.35
N ASN A 164 12.07 7.44 -8.41
CA ASN A 164 12.20 8.25 -9.62
C ASN A 164 13.42 9.16 -9.53
N GLN A 165 13.69 9.93 -10.58
CA GLN A 165 14.82 10.87 -10.63
C GLN A 165 14.80 11.86 -9.45
N LYS A 166 13.63 12.45 -9.15
CA LYS A 166 13.48 13.41 -8.06
C LYS A 166 13.81 12.79 -6.70
N PHE A 167 13.33 11.58 -6.45
CA PHE A 167 13.66 10.83 -5.25
C PHE A 167 15.17 10.54 -5.19
N ALA A 168 15.74 9.95 -6.25
CA ALA A 168 17.15 9.58 -6.27
C ALA A 168 18.06 10.78 -5.97
N THR A 169 17.80 11.93 -6.61
CA THR A 169 18.61 13.15 -6.39
C THR A 169 18.38 13.82 -5.04
N SER A 170 17.25 13.59 -4.38
CA SER A 170 16.93 14.18 -3.07
C SER A 170 17.36 13.33 -1.89
N PHE A 171 17.28 12.00 -2.02
CA PHE A 171 17.44 11.06 -0.90
C PHE A 171 18.77 10.32 -0.89
N ILE A 172 19.41 10.14 -2.04
CA ILE A 172 20.65 9.38 -2.18
C ILE A 172 21.76 10.31 -2.64
N GLN A 173 22.94 10.17 -2.04
CA GLN A 173 24.10 10.98 -2.45
C GLN A 173 24.56 10.56 -3.86
N PRO A 174 24.80 11.51 -4.78
CA PRO A 174 25.22 11.19 -6.16
C PRO A 174 26.43 10.27 -6.26
N ASN A 175 27.41 10.41 -5.37
CA ASN A 175 28.60 9.55 -5.33
C ASN A 175 28.25 8.08 -5.03
N THR A 176 27.20 7.78 -4.30
CA THR A 176 26.78 6.40 -4.04
C THR A 176 26.39 5.68 -5.34
N PHE A 177 25.69 6.36 -6.23
CA PHE A 177 25.36 5.81 -7.54
C PHE A 177 26.59 5.61 -8.44
N GLU A 178 27.53 6.55 -8.40
CA GLU A 178 28.80 6.47 -9.16
C GLU A 178 29.64 5.28 -8.66
N GLU A 179 29.69 5.04 -7.35
CA GLU A 179 30.37 3.89 -6.76
C GLU A 179 29.72 2.57 -7.12
N VAL A 180 28.39 2.49 -7.11
CA VAL A 180 27.64 1.30 -7.59
C VAL A 180 27.97 1.01 -9.05
N ALA A 181 27.98 2.05 -9.88
CA ALA A 181 28.33 1.92 -11.29
C ALA A 181 29.77 1.44 -11.48
N ALA A 182 30.73 2.03 -10.75
CA ALA A 182 32.13 1.63 -10.81
C ALA A 182 32.34 0.16 -10.43
N ILE A 183 31.72 -0.30 -9.33
CA ILE A 183 31.80 -1.69 -8.90
C ILE A 183 31.18 -2.62 -9.96
N ALA A 184 29.99 -2.28 -10.47
CA ALA A 184 29.29 -3.11 -11.43
C ALA A 184 30.08 -3.30 -12.74
N LEU A 185 30.76 -2.25 -13.20
CA LEU A 185 31.50 -2.25 -14.46
C LEU A 185 32.95 -2.72 -14.34
N ASP A 186 33.50 -2.85 -13.13
CA ASP A 186 34.90 -3.27 -12.96
C ASP A 186 35.09 -4.75 -13.36
N PRO A 187 35.83 -5.05 -14.45
CA PRO A 187 36.06 -6.42 -14.89
C PRO A 187 37.10 -7.17 -14.02
N THR A 188 37.79 -6.46 -13.13
CA THR A 188 38.85 -7.05 -12.28
C THR A 188 38.31 -7.63 -10.98
N ILE A 189 37.09 -7.26 -10.61
CA ILE A 189 36.41 -7.77 -9.42
C ILE A 189 35.71 -9.08 -9.77
N ASP A 190 36.02 -10.13 -9.02
CA ASP A 190 35.37 -11.44 -9.23
C ASP A 190 33.86 -11.37 -8.92
N PRO A 191 33.01 -12.24 -9.51
CA PRO A 191 31.55 -12.14 -9.39
C PRO A 191 31.02 -12.22 -7.96
N GLU A 192 31.66 -13.00 -7.08
CA GLU A 192 31.22 -13.15 -5.68
C GLU A 192 31.55 -11.90 -4.86
N ALA A 193 32.76 -11.37 -5.01
CA ALA A 193 33.17 -10.11 -4.39
C ALA A 193 32.32 -8.94 -4.91
N LYS A 194 32.01 -8.90 -6.20
CA LYS A 194 31.14 -7.91 -6.82
C LYS A 194 29.73 -7.94 -6.21
N SER A 195 29.13 -9.10 -6.10
CA SER A 195 27.81 -9.28 -5.49
C SER A 195 27.79 -8.78 -4.04
N LYS A 196 28.84 -9.06 -3.27
CA LYS A 196 28.98 -8.59 -1.90
C LYS A 196 29.08 -7.06 -1.83
N LEU A 197 29.96 -6.46 -2.64
CA LEU A 197 30.16 -5.00 -2.65
C LEU A 197 28.88 -4.26 -3.08
N LEU A 198 28.15 -4.77 -4.07
CA LEU A 198 26.86 -4.19 -4.48
C LEU A 198 25.81 -4.35 -3.38
N GLY A 199 25.80 -5.46 -2.65
CA GLY A 199 24.96 -5.65 -1.48
C GLY A 199 25.25 -4.65 -0.36
N ASP A 200 26.54 -4.42 -0.05
CA ASP A 200 26.96 -3.45 0.96
C ASP A 200 26.53 -2.02 0.55
N LYS A 201 26.61 -1.67 -0.74
CA LYS A 201 26.13 -0.38 -1.26
C LYS A 201 24.59 -0.27 -1.22
N GLY A 202 23.89 -1.35 -1.46
CA GLY A 202 22.43 -1.42 -1.28
C GLY A 202 22.01 -1.12 0.16
N GLU A 203 22.71 -1.65 1.15
CA GLU A 203 22.47 -1.34 2.56
C GLU A 203 22.79 0.12 2.90
N GLU A 204 23.86 0.69 2.33
CA GLU A 204 24.17 2.12 2.50
C GLU A 204 23.07 3.01 1.93
N MET A 205 22.59 2.72 0.71
CA MET A 205 21.47 3.43 0.10
C MET A 205 20.21 3.32 0.95
N LYS A 206 19.93 2.16 1.50
CA LYS A 206 18.79 1.93 2.39
C LYS A 206 18.86 2.81 3.63
N VAL A 207 20.03 2.92 4.27
CA VAL A 207 20.22 3.80 5.44
C VAL A 207 19.98 5.26 5.05
N GLN A 208 20.55 5.73 3.94
CA GLN A 208 20.31 7.10 3.44
C GLN A 208 18.82 7.37 3.20
N ILE A 209 18.10 6.42 2.60
CA ILE A 209 16.65 6.51 2.38
C ILE A 209 15.89 6.58 3.71
N GLN A 210 16.22 5.72 4.66
CA GLN A 210 15.55 5.68 5.96
C GLN A 210 15.72 6.98 6.74
N ASP A 211 16.94 7.49 6.82
CA ASP A 211 17.25 8.73 7.53
C ASP A 211 16.50 9.92 6.92
N LYS A 212 16.53 10.04 5.60
CA LYS A 212 15.82 11.10 4.89
C LYS A 212 14.28 10.96 4.97
N ALA A 213 13.76 9.75 4.88
CA ALA A 213 12.31 9.51 5.01
C ALA A 213 11.79 9.87 6.41
N LEU A 214 12.62 9.73 7.44
CA LEU A 214 12.28 10.18 8.80
C LEU A 214 12.32 11.71 8.92
N ASP A 215 13.24 12.37 8.22
CA ASP A 215 13.42 13.83 8.28
C ASP A 215 12.41 14.60 7.40
N GLU A 216 12.18 14.15 6.18
CA GLU A 216 11.31 14.84 5.20
C GLU A 216 9.85 14.36 5.23
N GLY A 217 9.60 13.25 5.93
CA GLY A 217 8.28 12.68 6.10
C GLY A 217 7.78 11.91 4.85
N LEU A 218 6.73 11.13 5.08
CA LEU A 218 5.99 10.48 4.01
C LEU A 218 5.04 11.48 3.35
N ASN A 219 4.68 11.25 2.10
CA ASN A 219 3.69 12.07 1.42
C ASN A 219 2.31 11.86 2.07
N THR A 220 1.77 12.90 2.69
CA THR A 220 0.53 12.82 3.46
C THR A 220 -0.52 13.75 2.89
N SER A 221 -1.77 13.31 2.91
CA SER A 221 -2.90 14.14 2.49
C SER A 221 -4.18 13.76 3.21
N ILE A 222 -5.14 14.68 3.20
CA ILE A 222 -6.48 14.46 3.76
C ILE A 222 -7.47 14.41 2.62
N GLY A 223 -8.37 13.44 2.68
CA GLY A 223 -9.47 13.27 1.76
C GLY A 223 -10.74 12.89 2.48
N GLY A 224 -11.73 12.46 1.74
CA GLY A 224 -12.96 11.88 2.23
C GLY A 224 -13.25 10.56 1.53
N HIS A 225 -14.25 9.84 2.02
CA HIS A 225 -14.73 8.64 1.35
C HIS A 225 -16.23 8.46 1.53
N ILE A 226 -16.81 7.74 0.61
CA ILE A 226 -18.13 7.13 0.73
C ILE A 226 -17.97 5.61 0.75
N LEU A 227 -18.87 4.93 1.45
CA LEU A 227 -18.83 3.50 1.55
C LEU A 227 -20.22 2.87 1.51
N VAL A 228 -20.26 1.63 0.99
CA VAL A 228 -21.35 0.70 1.16
C VAL A 228 -20.80 -0.57 1.78
N GLY A 229 -21.51 -1.14 2.73
CA GLY A 229 -21.01 -2.32 3.44
C GLY A 229 -22.10 -3.30 3.83
N LEU A 230 -21.64 -4.45 4.22
CA LEU A 230 -22.47 -5.53 4.74
C LEU A 230 -21.76 -6.12 5.95
N ARG A 231 -22.45 -6.21 7.08
CA ARG A 231 -21.99 -6.90 8.28
C ARG A 231 -22.91 -8.03 8.62
N ALA A 232 -22.36 -9.21 8.86
CA ALA A 232 -23.09 -10.37 9.35
C ALA A 232 -22.54 -10.74 10.73
N LYS A 233 -23.43 -10.89 11.72
CA LYS A 233 -23.09 -11.33 13.06
C LYS A 233 -23.82 -12.61 13.40
N LEU A 234 -23.09 -13.58 13.93
CA LEU A 234 -23.68 -14.82 14.41
C LEU A 234 -24.34 -14.59 15.78
N PRO A 235 -25.58 -15.04 16.01
CA PRO A 235 -26.36 -14.69 17.20
C PRO A 235 -25.78 -15.15 18.56
N ILE A 236 -24.96 -16.21 18.56
CA ILE A 236 -24.49 -16.85 19.80
C ILE A 236 -22.98 -16.71 19.95
N ILE A 237 -22.28 -16.47 18.86
CA ILE A 237 -20.81 -16.40 18.81
C ILE A 237 -20.40 -14.93 18.60
N PRO A 238 -19.41 -14.40 19.34
CA PRO A 238 -18.99 -13.01 19.17
C PRO A 238 -18.14 -12.81 17.90
N ILE A 239 -18.52 -13.45 16.80
CA ILE A 239 -17.85 -13.35 15.51
C ILE A 239 -18.77 -12.60 14.55
N ALA A 240 -18.19 -11.61 13.88
CA ALA A 240 -18.79 -10.89 12.78
C ALA A 240 -17.93 -11.05 11.52
N ALA A 241 -18.59 -11.24 10.38
CA ALA A 241 -17.98 -11.08 9.06
C ALA A 241 -18.44 -9.77 8.46
N TYR A 242 -17.59 -9.10 7.71
CA TYR A 242 -17.96 -7.84 7.06
C TYR A 242 -17.27 -7.66 5.70
N THR A 243 -17.94 -6.88 4.86
CA THR A 243 -17.37 -6.39 3.61
C THR A 243 -17.72 -4.92 3.44
N ASN A 244 -16.77 -4.12 2.94
CA ASN A 244 -16.97 -2.73 2.55
C ASN A 244 -16.45 -2.53 1.13
N PHE A 245 -17.17 -1.75 0.38
CA PHE A 245 -16.66 -1.11 -0.82
C PHE A 245 -16.57 0.38 -0.53
N LYS A 246 -15.35 0.93 -0.64
CA LYS A 246 -15.06 2.35 -0.40
C LYS A 246 -14.63 3.03 -1.70
N TYR A 247 -15.09 4.23 -1.88
CA TYR A 247 -14.64 5.15 -2.92
C TYR A 247 -14.08 6.41 -2.26
N TYR A 248 -12.80 6.71 -2.52
CA TYR A 248 -12.09 7.85 -1.95
C TYR A 248 -12.21 9.08 -2.84
N ILE A 249 -12.30 10.25 -2.21
CA ILE A 249 -12.45 11.56 -2.84
C ILE A 249 -11.33 12.45 -2.29
N GLY A 250 -10.48 12.95 -3.15
CA GLY A 250 -9.27 13.66 -2.72
C GLY A 250 -8.16 12.69 -2.32
N GLY A 251 -7.11 13.23 -1.71
CA GLY A 251 -5.87 12.54 -1.46
C GLY A 251 -4.83 12.88 -2.55
N ASP A 252 -3.61 13.18 -2.10
CA ASP A 252 -2.50 13.46 -3.01
C ASP A 252 -1.64 12.20 -3.15
N TYR A 253 -1.43 11.80 -4.38
CA TYR A 253 -0.54 10.71 -4.77
C TYR A 253 0.62 11.27 -5.58
N PRO A 254 1.78 10.59 -5.60
CA PRO A 254 2.84 10.92 -6.56
C PRO A 254 2.30 11.00 -7.99
N SER A 255 2.87 11.88 -8.82
CA SER A 255 2.39 12.15 -10.18
C SER A 255 2.41 10.93 -11.11
N GLU A 256 3.21 9.94 -10.79
CA GLU A 256 3.33 8.67 -11.49
C GLU A 256 2.16 7.72 -11.17
N ILE A 257 1.47 7.96 -10.06
CA ILE A 257 0.35 7.13 -9.60
C ILE A 257 -0.98 7.71 -10.10
N ASP A 258 -1.69 6.91 -10.85
CA ASP A 258 -3.12 7.09 -11.13
C ASP A 258 -3.90 6.24 -10.12
N ALA A 259 -4.37 6.89 -9.07
CA ALA A 259 -5.06 6.22 -7.98
C ALA A 259 -6.44 5.74 -8.44
N GLY A 260 -6.73 4.45 -8.31
CA GLY A 260 -8.04 3.88 -8.61
C GLY A 260 -9.15 4.35 -7.67
N ASN A 261 -8.79 4.99 -6.55
CA ASN A 261 -9.70 5.55 -5.55
C ASN A 261 -10.72 4.57 -4.96
N MET A 262 -10.52 3.27 -5.13
CA MET A 262 -11.45 2.24 -4.68
C MET A 262 -10.74 1.18 -3.85
N THR A 263 -11.38 0.75 -2.76
CA THR A 263 -10.92 -0.36 -1.93
C THR A 263 -12.08 -1.28 -1.59
N LEU A 264 -11.82 -2.58 -1.67
CA LEU A 264 -12.72 -3.62 -1.18
C LEU A 264 -12.14 -4.18 0.12
N GLU A 265 -12.90 -4.15 1.20
CA GLU A 265 -12.53 -4.76 2.47
C GLU A 265 -13.33 -6.05 2.67
N LEU A 266 -12.65 -7.16 2.93
CA LEU A 266 -13.25 -8.47 3.23
C LEU A 266 -12.67 -8.96 4.55
N GLY A 267 -13.46 -8.99 5.60
CA GLY A 267 -12.94 -9.20 6.95
C GLY A 267 -13.80 -10.02 7.89
N ILE A 268 -13.15 -10.41 8.96
CA ILE A 268 -13.76 -11.04 10.12
C ILE A 268 -13.32 -10.30 11.39
N GLY A 269 -14.13 -10.36 12.41
CA GLY A 269 -13.81 -9.71 13.68
C GLY A 269 -14.59 -10.27 14.85
N LEU A 270 -14.23 -9.79 16.02
CA LEU A 270 -14.93 -10.02 17.27
C LEU A 270 -15.87 -8.84 17.53
N ALA A 271 -17.09 -9.13 17.94
CA ALA A 271 -18.13 -8.14 18.22
C ALA A 271 -18.75 -8.44 19.57
N ILE A 272 -18.42 -7.62 20.59
CA ILE A 272 -18.77 -7.81 22.00
C ILE A 272 -19.82 -6.79 22.40
#